data_985c55779330b229d9c4dd348908f23f
#
_entry.id   985c55779330b229d9c4dd348908f23f
#
_cell.length_a   1.000
_cell.length_b   1.000
_cell.length_c   1.000
_cell.angle_alpha   90.00
_cell.angle_beta   90.00
_cell.angle_gamma   90.00
#
_symmetry.space_group_name_H-M   'P 1'
#
loop_
_entity.id
_entity.type
_entity.pdbx_description
1 polymer ?
#
loop_
_entity_poly.entity_id
_entity_poly.type
_entity_poly.pdbx_seq_one_letter_code
_entity_poly.pdbx_strand_id
1 'polypeptide(L)'
;MPSLAPIPVSERDLPQTIAEPYFKVADEPFALEGPAFDRDGHLLFVDIYGGRVLRLSPCGELDTVFAEPGLNPAGIAVHRDGRIFVAACGARNQRGHFDAGTVVALSPDGKRRQTVLEPAAGHVPNDLVFDPSGGLYMSDFRGTSTRAEGGVYYFPPDLQSMAEVLPALCMANGVALSPDGKVLWATEFGACRLHRAELRAPGDLAQSGGSVPYHFIGPGPDSMRTDADGNVYVAMNRQGRILIFSPYGIPVAQILLPGRERNHFLRCTSLALAHDSCEVRIVARDDVGGGGTMIFRAQSLAPGTRLFSHQ
;
A
#
# COMPACT_ATOMS: atom_id res chain seq x y z
N MET A 1 -6.32 20.78 21.66
CA MET A 1 -6.11 21.43 20.37
C MET A 1 -7.22 20.94 19.43
N PRO A 2 -7.67 21.73 18.45
CA PRO A 2 -8.60 21.22 17.45
C PRO A 2 -7.94 20.08 16.63
N SER A 3 -8.77 19.18 16.10
CA SER A 3 -8.26 18.10 15.23
C SER A 3 -7.63 18.68 13.95
N LEU A 4 -6.42 18.23 13.62
CA LEU A 4 -5.73 18.60 12.37
C LEU A 4 -6.32 17.88 11.16
N ALA A 5 -7.11 16.83 11.37
CA ALA A 5 -7.70 16.01 10.33
C ALA A 5 -9.21 15.83 10.57
N PRO A 6 -10.03 16.89 10.50
CA PRO A 6 -11.47 16.75 10.60
C PRO A 6 -11.97 15.89 9.43
N ILE A 7 -13.04 15.11 9.65
CA ILE A 7 -13.68 14.38 8.56
C ILE A 7 -14.40 15.38 7.66
N PRO A 8 -14.18 15.36 6.33
CA PRO A 8 -14.86 16.23 5.39
C PRO A 8 -16.39 16.10 5.51
N VAL A 9 -17.11 17.19 5.26
CA VAL A 9 -18.58 17.19 5.38
C VAL A 9 -19.24 16.13 4.50
N SER A 10 -18.70 15.94 3.28
CA SER A 10 -19.19 14.94 2.32
C SER A 10 -19.00 13.47 2.75
N GLU A 11 -18.17 13.23 3.76
CA GLU A 11 -17.82 11.87 4.24
C GLU A 11 -18.26 11.64 5.69
N ARG A 12 -18.85 12.66 6.33
CA ARG A 12 -19.17 12.63 7.77
C ARG A 12 -20.23 11.59 8.12
N ASP A 13 -21.19 11.40 7.24
CA ASP A 13 -22.35 10.52 7.45
C ASP A 13 -22.11 9.09 6.91
N LEU A 14 -20.91 8.78 6.42
CA LEU A 14 -20.54 7.43 6.02
C LEU A 14 -20.56 6.50 7.26
N PRO A 15 -21.03 5.25 7.11
CA PRO A 15 -20.85 4.22 8.11
C PRO A 15 -19.39 4.15 8.56
N GLN A 16 -19.18 4.09 9.88
CA GLN A 16 -17.81 4.10 10.42
C GLN A 16 -17.63 3.09 11.54
N THR A 17 -16.44 2.52 11.60
CA THR A 17 -15.97 1.69 12.70
C THR A 17 -14.68 2.28 13.27
N ILE A 18 -14.36 1.94 14.51
CA ILE A 18 -13.10 2.35 15.16
C ILE A 18 -12.22 1.11 15.24
N ALA A 19 -11.00 1.22 14.70
CA ALA A 19 -10.00 0.17 14.81
C ALA A 19 -9.52 0.01 16.26
N GLU A 20 -9.08 -1.19 16.61
CA GLU A 20 -8.54 -1.50 17.92
C GLU A 20 -7.03 -1.66 17.86
N PRO A 21 -6.25 -1.23 18.88
CA PRO A 21 -4.84 -1.56 19.00
C PRO A 21 -4.65 -3.09 18.96
N TYR A 22 -3.71 -3.56 18.14
CA TYR A 22 -3.42 -4.98 18.00
C TYR A 22 -2.02 -5.33 18.49
N PHE A 23 -0.99 -4.64 17.93
CA PHE A 23 0.41 -4.91 18.27
C PHE A 23 1.23 -3.62 18.25
N LYS A 24 1.98 -3.38 19.33
CA LYS A 24 2.92 -2.25 19.41
C LYS A 24 4.28 -2.70 18.88
N VAL A 25 4.68 -2.13 17.75
CA VAL A 25 5.95 -2.48 17.08
C VAL A 25 7.14 -1.81 17.76
N ALA A 26 6.97 -0.54 18.16
CA ALA A 26 8.01 0.24 18.84
C ALA A 26 7.42 1.41 19.65
N ASP A 27 8.18 1.89 20.62
CA ASP A 27 7.86 3.13 21.35
C ASP A 27 8.18 4.38 20.50
N GLU A 28 9.14 4.28 19.58
CA GLU A 28 9.50 5.32 18.63
C GLU A 28 8.58 5.31 17.40
N PRO A 29 8.41 6.46 16.72
CA PRO A 29 7.55 6.57 15.54
C PRO A 29 8.25 6.11 14.26
N PHE A 30 8.40 4.82 14.04
CA PHE A 30 8.90 4.25 12.77
C PHE A 30 7.90 4.47 11.63
N ALA A 31 8.38 4.52 10.40
CA ALA A 31 7.53 4.57 9.22
C ALA A 31 7.29 3.15 8.69
N LEU A 32 6.18 2.54 9.11
CA LEU A 32 5.76 1.23 8.61
C LEU A 32 5.00 1.38 7.29
N GLU A 33 5.17 0.38 6.41
CA GLU A 33 4.51 0.27 5.12
C GLU A 33 4.31 -1.19 4.67
N GLY A 34 3.59 -1.36 3.55
CA GLY A 34 3.47 -2.57 2.78
C GLY A 34 3.00 -3.82 3.51
N PRO A 35 2.04 -3.76 4.46
CA PRO A 35 1.60 -4.97 5.13
C PRO A 35 0.95 -5.94 4.15
N ALA A 36 1.30 -7.23 4.29
CA ALA A 36 0.77 -8.32 3.49
C ALA A 36 0.75 -9.61 4.32
N PHE A 37 -0.32 -10.39 4.21
CA PHE A 37 -0.36 -11.72 4.81
C PHE A 37 0.35 -12.73 3.91
N ASP A 38 1.16 -13.62 4.52
CA ASP A 38 1.67 -14.81 3.86
C ASP A 38 0.68 -16.00 4.01
N ARG A 39 1.03 -17.17 3.42
CA ARG A 39 0.18 -18.37 3.47
C ARG A 39 -0.01 -18.95 4.86
N ASP A 40 0.93 -18.69 5.76
CA ASP A 40 0.92 -19.23 7.12
C ASP A 40 0.22 -18.26 8.10
N GLY A 41 -0.34 -17.17 7.57
CA GLY A 41 -1.05 -16.15 8.35
C GLY A 41 -0.13 -15.17 9.08
N HIS A 42 1.18 -15.15 8.78
CA HIS A 42 2.06 -14.11 9.29
C HIS A 42 1.78 -12.80 8.58
N LEU A 43 1.93 -11.70 9.29
CA LEU A 43 1.90 -10.37 8.73
C LEU A 43 3.33 -9.90 8.41
N LEU A 44 3.64 -9.81 7.12
CA LEU A 44 4.85 -9.16 6.62
C LEU A 44 4.60 -7.65 6.52
N PHE A 45 5.58 -6.83 6.83
CA PHE A 45 5.54 -5.38 6.64
C PHE A 45 6.95 -4.80 6.65
N VAL A 46 7.10 -3.55 6.26
CA VAL A 46 8.42 -2.90 6.21
C VAL A 46 8.53 -1.74 7.18
N ASP A 47 9.74 -1.50 7.66
CA ASP A 47 10.18 -0.26 8.27
C ASP A 47 11.04 0.49 7.24
N ILE A 48 10.49 1.56 6.68
CA ILE A 48 11.08 2.29 5.56
C ILE A 48 12.50 2.76 5.91
N TYR A 49 12.63 3.53 6.97
CA TYR A 49 13.90 4.19 7.31
C TYR A 49 14.91 3.26 7.99
N GLY A 50 14.41 2.20 8.64
CA GLY A 50 15.26 1.13 9.15
C GLY A 50 15.77 0.18 8.07
N GLY A 51 15.21 0.25 6.85
CA GLY A 51 15.58 -0.63 5.74
C GLY A 51 15.24 -2.10 6.01
N ARG A 52 14.14 -2.38 6.74
CA ARG A 52 13.82 -3.72 7.24
C ARG A 52 12.53 -4.28 6.65
N VAL A 53 12.54 -5.59 6.41
CA VAL A 53 11.33 -6.40 6.22
C VAL A 53 11.11 -7.18 7.52
N LEU A 54 9.95 -6.98 8.11
CA LEU A 54 9.55 -7.55 9.39
C LEU A 54 8.45 -8.58 9.18
N ARG A 55 8.37 -9.57 10.08
CA ARG A 55 7.34 -10.61 10.11
C ARG A 55 6.77 -10.71 11.52
N LEU A 56 5.47 -10.53 11.66
CA LEU A 56 4.72 -10.76 12.87
C LEU A 56 3.95 -12.07 12.75
N SER A 57 4.23 -13.02 13.64
CA SER A 57 3.52 -14.29 13.67
C SER A 57 2.10 -14.13 14.25
N PRO A 58 1.18 -15.07 13.98
CA PRO A 58 -0.14 -15.07 14.62
C PRO A 58 -0.11 -15.15 16.15
N CYS A 59 0.96 -15.68 16.74
CA CYS A 59 1.15 -15.73 18.20
C CYS A 59 1.82 -14.48 18.79
N GLY A 60 2.13 -13.46 17.96
CA GLY A 60 2.67 -12.18 18.41
C GLY A 60 4.20 -12.10 18.49
N GLU A 61 4.93 -13.03 17.84
CA GLU A 61 6.39 -12.96 17.74
C GLU A 61 6.79 -12.09 16.55
N LEU A 62 7.68 -11.13 16.78
CA LEU A 62 8.17 -10.20 15.77
C LEU A 62 9.62 -10.52 15.39
N ASP A 63 9.84 -10.84 14.13
CA ASP A 63 11.16 -11.17 13.56
C ASP A 63 11.55 -10.19 12.44
N THR A 64 12.86 -10.01 12.26
CA THR A 64 13.43 -9.35 11.07
C THR A 64 13.79 -10.40 10.03
N VAL A 65 13.05 -10.41 8.90
CA VAL A 65 13.29 -11.32 7.77
C VAL A 65 14.49 -10.86 6.94
N PHE A 66 14.61 -9.54 6.74
CA PHE A 66 15.66 -8.94 5.92
C PHE A 66 15.96 -7.53 6.41
N ALA A 67 17.22 -7.10 6.28
CA ALA A 67 17.63 -5.74 6.59
C ALA A 67 18.76 -5.29 5.64
N GLU A 68 18.56 -4.12 5.02
CA GLU A 68 19.53 -3.45 4.16
C GLU A 68 19.40 -1.93 4.38
N PRO A 69 20.34 -1.31 5.14
CA PRO A 69 20.32 0.13 5.38
C PRO A 69 20.35 0.92 4.08
N GLY A 70 19.46 1.92 3.95
CA GLY A 70 19.33 2.75 2.76
C GLY A 70 18.47 2.18 1.65
N LEU A 71 17.97 0.96 1.77
CA LEU A 71 17.00 0.37 0.82
C LEU A 71 15.71 1.17 0.76
N ASN A 72 15.23 1.67 1.89
CA ASN A 72 13.93 2.37 2.06
C ASN A 72 12.77 1.58 1.42
N PRO A 73 12.49 0.34 1.91
CA PRO A 73 11.40 -0.48 1.40
C PRO A 73 10.05 0.20 1.67
N ALA A 74 9.10 0.07 0.75
CA ALA A 74 7.78 0.70 0.84
C ALA A 74 6.63 -0.31 0.68
N GLY A 75 6.61 -1.13 -0.37
CA GLY A 75 5.54 -2.08 -0.63
C GLY A 75 6.00 -3.54 -0.63
N ILE A 76 5.09 -4.46 -0.28
CA ILE A 76 5.32 -5.90 -0.33
C ILE A 76 4.23 -6.58 -1.16
N ALA A 77 4.64 -7.52 -2.03
CA ALA A 77 3.77 -8.52 -2.62
C ALA A 77 4.39 -9.92 -2.44
N VAL A 78 3.60 -10.89 -2.00
CA VAL A 78 4.07 -12.28 -1.83
C VAL A 78 3.69 -13.08 -3.07
N HIS A 79 4.67 -13.74 -3.68
CA HIS A 79 4.48 -14.61 -4.83
C HIS A 79 3.98 -15.98 -4.38
N ARG A 80 3.31 -16.74 -5.28
CA ARG A 80 2.78 -18.07 -4.96
C ARG A 80 3.83 -19.10 -4.54
N ASP A 81 5.10 -18.91 -4.86
CA ASP A 81 6.21 -19.78 -4.42
C ASP A 81 6.80 -19.37 -3.05
N GLY A 82 6.19 -18.36 -2.40
CA GLY A 82 6.58 -17.84 -1.09
C GLY A 82 7.65 -16.75 -1.13
N ARG A 83 8.22 -16.41 -2.30
CA ARG A 83 9.15 -15.26 -2.39
C ARG A 83 8.44 -13.96 -2.03
N ILE A 84 9.17 -13.09 -1.34
CA ILE A 84 8.70 -11.78 -0.90
C ILE A 84 9.27 -10.74 -1.86
N PHE A 85 8.40 -10.11 -2.65
CA PHE A 85 8.79 -9.00 -3.52
C PHE A 85 8.64 -7.70 -2.75
N VAL A 86 9.67 -6.87 -2.80
CA VAL A 86 9.75 -5.60 -2.06
C VAL A 86 10.00 -4.47 -3.05
N ALA A 87 9.07 -3.53 -3.11
CA ALA A 87 9.31 -2.22 -3.73
C ALA A 87 10.12 -1.38 -2.77
N ALA A 88 11.15 -0.74 -3.25
CA ALA A 88 12.03 0.09 -2.44
C ALA A 88 12.36 1.40 -3.14
N CYS A 89 12.17 2.51 -2.44
CA CYS A 89 12.39 3.84 -2.97
C CYS A 89 13.88 4.18 -3.18
N GLY A 90 14.79 3.40 -2.59
CA GLY A 90 16.22 3.66 -2.62
C GLY A 90 16.64 4.84 -1.73
N ALA A 91 17.88 5.25 -1.84
CA ALA A 91 18.42 6.35 -1.06
C ALA A 91 17.84 7.71 -1.50
N ARG A 92 17.74 8.64 -0.54
CA ARG A 92 17.38 10.02 -0.86
C ARG A 92 18.58 10.76 -1.42
N ASN A 93 18.38 11.55 -2.46
CA ASN A 93 19.39 12.45 -3.01
C ASN A 93 19.64 13.66 -2.07
N GLN A 94 20.59 14.54 -2.44
CA GLN A 94 20.93 15.73 -1.64
C GLN A 94 19.76 16.71 -1.43
N ARG A 95 18.69 16.62 -2.24
CA ARG A 95 17.47 17.43 -2.09
C ARG A 95 16.40 16.73 -1.25
N GLY A 96 16.72 15.55 -0.71
CA GLY A 96 15.78 14.72 0.07
C GLY A 96 14.74 13.96 -0.76
N HIS A 97 14.87 13.93 -2.08
CA HIS A 97 13.97 13.20 -2.97
C HIS A 97 14.52 11.81 -3.26
N PHE A 98 13.65 10.85 -3.47
CA PHE A 98 14.00 9.56 -4.07
C PHE A 98 14.07 9.72 -5.59
N ASP A 99 15.06 9.12 -6.24
CA ASP A 99 15.26 9.19 -7.70
C ASP A 99 15.74 7.89 -8.35
N ALA A 100 16.13 6.90 -7.56
CA ALA A 100 16.63 5.62 -8.05
C ALA A 100 16.32 4.50 -7.04
N GLY A 101 15.14 3.92 -7.17
CA GLY A 101 14.68 2.79 -6.36
C GLY A 101 14.91 1.45 -7.05
N THR A 102 14.46 0.38 -6.41
CA THR A 102 14.63 -1.00 -6.88
C THR A 102 13.41 -1.85 -6.52
N VAL A 103 13.19 -2.93 -7.26
CA VAL A 103 12.35 -4.04 -6.82
C VAL A 103 13.25 -5.25 -6.58
N VAL A 104 13.14 -5.84 -5.40
CA VAL A 104 13.90 -7.03 -5.04
C VAL A 104 12.96 -8.18 -4.69
N ALA A 105 13.36 -9.41 -5.04
CA ALA A 105 12.71 -10.64 -4.62
C ALA A 105 13.59 -11.33 -3.58
N LEU A 106 13.02 -11.56 -2.39
CA LEU A 106 13.65 -12.27 -1.29
C LEU A 106 13.15 -13.71 -1.23
N SER A 107 14.00 -14.66 -0.84
CA SER A 107 13.52 -15.99 -0.43
C SER A 107 12.61 -15.85 0.81
N PRO A 108 11.71 -16.84 1.10
CA PRO A 108 10.81 -16.77 2.25
C PRO A 108 11.51 -16.57 3.61
N ASP A 109 12.77 -17.04 3.71
CA ASP A 109 13.62 -16.87 4.89
C ASP A 109 14.50 -15.61 4.85
N GLY A 110 14.39 -14.78 3.82
CA GLY A 110 15.16 -13.54 3.64
C GLY A 110 16.63 -13.70 3.26
N LYS A 111 17.14 -14.94 3.20
CA LYS A 111 18.60 -15.16 3.03
C LYS A 111 19.11 -14.97 1.60
N ARG A 112 18.24 -15.10 0.60
CA ARG A 112 18.59 -14.88 -0.82
C ARG A 112 17.84 -13.66 -1.32
N ARG A 113 18.56 -12.79 -2.03
CA ARG A 113 18.06 -11.57 -2.65
C ARG A 113 18.35 -11.61 -4.14
N GLN A 114 17.35 -11.32 -4.96
CA GLN A 114 17.48 -11.14 -6.40
C GLN A 114 16.92 -9.77 -6.76
N THR A 115 17.61 -8.99 -7.57
CA THR A 115 17.11 -7.74 -8.14
C THR A 115 16.18 -8.07 -9.31
N VAL A 116 14.99 -7.45 -9.32
CA VAL A 116 13.99 -7.54 -10.38
C VAL A 116 14.00 -6.27 -11.21
N LEU A 117 14.09 -5.11 -10.57
CA LEU A 117 14.27 -3.82 -11.21
C LEU A 117 15.54 -3.16 -10.69
N GLU A 118 16.47 -2.87 -11.58
CA GLU A 118 17.72 -2.20 -11.22
C GLU A 118 17.50 -0.71 -10.94
N PRO A 119 18.23 -0.11 -9.98
CA PRO A 119 18.14 1.32 -9.71
C PRO A 119 18.45 2.21 -10.93
N ALA A 120 19.31 1.73 -11.83
CA ALA A 120 19.68 2.42 -13.07
C ALA A 120 18.49 2.65 -14.03
N ALA A 121 17.36 1.95 -13.83
CA ALA A 121 16.13 2.19 -14.58
C ALA A 121 15.47 3.54 -14.24
N GLY A 122 15.86 4.18 -13.13
CA GLY A 122 15.43 5.54 -12.77
C GLY A 122 13.98 5.63 -12.29
N HIS A 123 13.42 4.53 -11.76
CA HIS A 123 12.10 4.49 -11.12
C HIS A 123 12.19 4.59 -9.60
N VAL A 124 11.08 4.92 -8.96
CA VAL A 124 10.92 4.95 -7.50
C VAL A 124 9.75 4.04 -7.11
N PRO A 125 9.97 2.70 -7.07
CA PRO A 125 8.92 1.75 -6.71
C PRO A 125 8.34 2.04 -5.33
N ASN A 126 7.00 2.00 -5.21
CA ASN A 126 6.31 2.24 -3.94
C ASN A 126 5.42 1.07 -3.52
N ASP A 127 4.41 0.68 -4.29
CA ASP A 127 3.54 -0.46 -3.96
C ASP A 127 3.53 -1.49 -5.10
N LEU A 128 3.15 -2.74 -4.76
CA LEU A 128 3.18 -3.90 -5.64
C LEU A 128 1.91 -4.72 -5.50
N VAL A 129 1.43 -5.26 -6.63
CA VAL A 129 0.40 -6.31 -6.62
C VAL A 129 0.61 -7.29 -7.77
N PHE A 130 0.55 -8.60 -7.47
CA PHE A 130 0.53 -9.63 -8.51
C PHE A 130 -0.88 -9.79 -9.10
N ASP A 131 -0.94 -10.00 -10.41
CA ASP A 131 -2.15 -10.49 -11.05
C ASP A 131 -2.31 -12.02 -10.87
N PRO A 132 -3.49 -12.59 -11.21
CA PRO A 132 -3.72 -14.04 -11.10
C PRO A 132 -2.81 -14.90 -11.99
N SER A 133 -2.16 -14.35 -13.00
CA SER A 133 -1.21 -15.05 -13.88
C SER A 133 0.24 -15.01 -13.39
N GLY A 134 0.53 -14.18 -12.38
CA GLY A 134 1.86 -13.98 -11.82
C GLY A 134 2.62 -12.80 -12.42
N GLY A 135 1.98 -11.97 -13.23
CA GLY A 135 2.52 -10.67 -13.61
C GLY A 135 2.44 -9.68 -12.45
N LEU A 136 3.34 -8.71 -12.41
CA LEU A 136 3.50 -7.80 -11.29
C LEU A 136 3.22 -6.36 -11.73
N TYR A 137 2.23 -5.72 -11.08
CA TYR A 137 2.04 -4.27 -11.17
C TYR A 137 2.86 -3.57 -10.11
N MET A 138 3.44 -2.45 -10.48
CA MET A 138 4.28 -1.59 -9.65
C MET A 138 3.86 -0.14 -9.80
N SER A 139 3.62 0.56 -8.71
CA SER A 139 3.49 2.02 -8.72
C SER A 139 4.86 2.68 -8.63
N ASP A 140 5.01 3.81 -9.34
CA ASP A 140 6.23 4.61 -9.41
C ASP A 140 5.98 5.99 -8.78
N PHE A 141 6.61 6.24 -7.65
CA PHE A 141 6.41 7.42 -6.80
C PHE A 141 7.19 8.65 -7.28
N ARG A 142 7.64 8.68 -8.53
CA ARG A 142 8.35 9.84 -9.09
C ARG A 142 7.45 11.05 -9.24
N GLY A 143 8.08 12.21 -9.37
CA GLY A 143 7.42 13.49 -9.57
C GLY A 143 7.20 14.27 -8.27
N THR A 144 6.29 15.22 -8.35
CA THR A 144 5.86 16.08 -7.24
C THR A 144 4.35 16.30 -7.33
N SER A 145 3.77 17.04 -6.37
CA SER A 145 2.34 17.40 -6.43
C SER A 145 1.94 18.24 -7.67
N THR A 146 2.91 18.74 -8.44
CA THR A 146 2.69 19.58 -9.61
C THR A 146 3.40 19.08 -10.88
N ARG A 147 4.13 17.96 -10.77
CA ARG A 147 4.86 17.33 -11.90
C ARG A 147 4.58 15.83 -11.91
N ALA A 148 3.85 15.40 -12.91
CA ALA A 148 3.46 14.01 -13.12
C ALA A 148 4.60 13.28 -13.85
N GLU A 149 5.46 12.59 -13.10
CA GLU A 149 6.60 11.81 -13.63
C GLU A 149 6.53 10.34 -13.26
N GLY A 150 5.59 9.97 -12.39
CA GLY A 150 5.30 8.60 -11.98
C GLY A 150 4.21 7.96 -12.82
N GLY A 151 3.80 6.76 -12.42
CA GLY A 151 2.78 5.98 -13.11
C GLY A 151 2.62 4.59 -12.51
N VAL A 152 1.89 3.71 -13.21
CA VAL A 152 1.83 2.29 -12.90
C VAL A 152 2.42 1.50 -14.06
N TYR A 153 3.29 0.56 -13.73
CA TYR A 153 4.03 -0.29 -14.65
C TYR A 153 3.66 -1.75 -14.44
N TYR A 154 3.79 -2.57 -15.47
CA TYR A 154 3.51 -3.99 -15.47
C TYR A 154 4.71 -4.80 -15.94
N PHE A 155 5.07 -5.81 -15.16
CA PHE A 155 6.02 -6.85 -15.52
C PHE A 155 5.25 -8.13 -15.87
N PRO A 156 5.43 -8.72 -17.06
CA PRO A 156 4.90 -10.05 -17.35
C PRO A 156 5.42 -11.11 -16.35
N PRO A 157 4.79 -12.31 -16.29
CA PRO A 157 5.16 -13.34 -15.31
C PRO A 157 6.63 -13.80 -15.32
N ASP A 158 7.33 -13.63 -16.44
CA ASP A 158 8.75 -13.92 -16.56
C ASP A 158 9.64 -12.83 -15.94
N LEU A 159 9.09 -11.64 -15.64
CA LEU A 159 9.76 -10.48 -15.04
C LEU A 159 10.95 -9.94 -15.86
N GLN A 160 11.02 -10.25 -17.17
CA GLN A 160 12.14 -9.86 -18.01
C GLN A 160 11.95 -8.52 -18.72
N SER A 161 10.74 -8.00 -18.74
CA SER A 161 10.41 -6.73 -19.38
C SER A 161 9.43 -5.95 -18.49
N MET A 162 9.30 -4.67 -18.78
CA MET A 162 8.36 -3.78 -18.09
C MET A 162 7.69 -2.87 -19.10
N ALA A 163 6.38 -2.68 -18.98
CA ALA A 163 5.60 -1.75 -19.79
C ALA A 163 4.85 -0.75 -18.90
N GLU A 164 4.71 0.49 -19.37
CA GLU A 164 3.88 1.50 -18.72
C GLU A 164 2.40 1.22 -19.02
N VAL A 165 1.57 1.19 -17.97
CA VAL A 165 0.13 0.92 -18.08
C VAL A 165 -0.69 2.18 -17.81
N LEU A 166 -0.39 2.90 -16.76
CA LEU A 166 -1.08 4.14 -16.39
C LEU A 166 -0.03 5.25 -16.21
N PRO A 167 0.18 6.09 -17.23
CA PRO A 167 1.22 7.10 -17.23
C PRO A 167 0.83 8.39 -16.50
N ALA A 168 1.82 9.26 -16.31
CA ALA A 168 1.64 10.66 -15.93
C ALA A 168 0.87 10.86 -14.61
N LEU A 169 1.29 10.16 -13.56
CA LEU A 169 0.79 10.35 -12.19
C LEU A 169 1.79 11.15 -11.35
N CYS A 170 1.26 12.02 -10.50
CA CYS A 170 2.02 12.75 -9.49
C CYS A 170 2.23 11.85 -8.26
N MET A 171 3.39 11.21 -8.16
CA MET A 171 3.71 10.34 -7.02
C MET A 171 2.68 9.20 -6.88
N ALA A 172 2.61 8.30 -7.86
CA ALA A 172 1.76 7.11 -7.77
C ALA A 172 2.15 6.26 -6.55
N ASN A 173 1.17 5.91 -5.69
CA ASN A 173 1.43 5.26 -4.42
C ASN A 173 0.77 3.88 -4.38
N GLY A 174 -0.39 3.69 -3.76
CA GLY A 174 -1.08 2.41 -3.70
C GLY A 174 -1.45 1.87 -5.08
N VAL A 175 -1.37 0.57 -5.26
CA VAL A 175 -1.83 -0.16 -6.44
C VAL A 175 -2.58 -1.43 -6.02
N ALA A 176 -3.73 -1.68 -6.63
CA ALA A 176 -4.54 -2.87 -6.38
C ALA A 176 -5.30 -3.31 -7.63
N LEU A 177 -5.70 -4.58 -7.66
CA LEU A 177 -6.56 -5.15 -8.71
C LEU A 177 -7.93 -5.50 -8.14
N SER A 178 -8.97 -5.41 -8.98
CA SER A 178 -10.25 -6.04 -8.67
C SER A 178 -10.09 -7.56 -8.54
N PRO A 179 -11.01 -8.27 -7.85
CA PRO A 179 -10.91 -9.71 -7.64
C PRO A 179 -10.80 -10.53 -8.93
N ASP A 180 -11.39 -10.06 -10.01
CA ASP A 180 -11.34 -10.69 -11.34
C ASP A 180 -10.13 -10.24 -12.19
N GLY A 181 -9.27 -9.36 -11.65
CA GLY A 181 -8.09 -8.83 -12.32
C GLY A 181 -8.37 -7.90 -13.51
N LYS A 182 -9.61 -7.45 -13.69
CA LYS A 182 -10.00 -6.62 -14.85
C LYS A 182 -10.01 -5.13 -14.60
N VAL A 183 -9.85 -4.70 -13.36
CA VAL A 183 -9.75 -3.30 -12.98
C VAL A 183 -8.49 -3.08 -12.18
N LEU A 184 -7.67 -2.15 -12.66
CA LEU A 184 -6.52 -1.63 -11.95
C LEU A 184 -6.94 -0.37 -11.20
N TRP A 185 -6.60 -0.31 -9.93
CA TRP A 185 -6.76 0.85 -9.08
C TRP A 185 -5.40 1.44 -8.73
N ALA A 186 -5.30 2.76 -8.69
CA ALA A 186 -4.10 3.44 -8.23
C ALA A 186 -4.46 4.70 -7.43
N THR A 187 -3.70 4.97 -6.35
CA THR A 187 -3.72 6.27 -5.69
C THR A 187 -2.65 7.16 -6.28
N GLU A 188 -3.01 8.41 -6.52
CA GLU A 188 -2.08 9.47 -6.86
C GLU A 188 -1.91 10.38 -5.65
N PHE A 189 -0.85 10.16 -4.90
CA PHE A 189 -0.58 10.83 -3.63
C PHE A 189 -0.40 12.34 -3.82
N GLY A 190 0.36 12.73 -4.84
CA GLY A 190 0.70 14.14 -5.08
C GLY A 190 -0.47 15.00 -5.52
N ALA A 191 -1.44 14.43 -6.26
CA ALA A 191 -2.62 15.16 -6.76
C ALA A 191 -3.91 14.76 -6.04
N CYS A 192 -3.84 13.93 -5.00
CA CYS A 192 -4.97 13.50 -4.16
C CYS A 192 -6.11 12.89 -4.98
N ARG A 193 -5.81 11.90 -5.85
CA ARG A 193 -6.78 11.26 -6.73
C ARG A 193 -6.83 9.75 -6.53
N LEU A 194 -8.02 9.17 -6.76
CA LEU A 194 -8.22 7.75 -6.96
C LEU A 194 -8.40 7.51 -8.47
N HIS A 195 -7.57 6.65 -9.04
CA HIS A 195 -7.67 6.22 -10.43
C HIS A 195 -8.29 4.83 -10.50
N ARG A 196 -9.20 4.64 -11.47
CA ARG A 196 -9.80 3.37 -11.85
C ARG A 196 -9.55 3.15 -13.33
N ALA A 197 -8.93 2.04 -13.69
CA ALA A 197 -8.56 1.74 -15.07
C ALA A 197 -9.00 0.32 -15.45
N GLU A 198 -9.86 0.19 -16.44
CA GLU A 198 -10.30 -1.11 -16.98
C GLU A 198 -9.20 -1.72 -17.85
N LEU A 199 -8.92 -3.00 -17.62
CA LEU A 199 -7.93 -3.75 -18.35
C LEU A 199 -8.59 -4.65 -19.39
N ARG A 200 -8.09 -4.62 -20.63
CA ARG A 200 -8.46 -5.56 -21.69
C ARG A 200 -7.76 -6.92 -21.49
N ALA A 201 -6.54 -6.86 -21.00
CA ALA A 201 -5.69 -7.99 -20.62
C ALA A 201 -4.69 -7.53 -19.54
N PRO A 202 -3.97 -8.44 -18.86
CA PRO A 202 -2.90 -8.04 -17.95
C PRO A 202 -1.89 -7.09 -18.61
N GLY A 203 -1.65 -5.94 -17.97
CA GLY A 203 -0.77 -4.89 -18.49
C GLY A 203 -1.32 -4.07 -19.66
N ASP A 204 -2.55 -4.32 -20.11
CA ASP A 204 -3.14 -3.70 -21.28
C ASP A 204 -4.44 -2.93 -20.94
N LEU A 205 -4.35 -1.61 -20.93
CA LEU A 205 -5.45 -0.72 -20.61
C LEU A 205 -6.48 -0.67 -21.75
N ALA A 206 -7.77 -0.79 -21.41
CA ALA A 206 -8.85 -0.56 -22.36
C ALA A 206 -8.84 0.89 -22.88
N GLN A 207 -9.09 1.10 -24.17
CA GLN A 207 -8.97 2.41 -24.82
C GLN A 207 -9.74 3.56 -24.13
N SER A 208 -10.89 3.26 -23.53
CA SER A 208 -11.72 4.23 -22.78
C SER A 208 -11.89 3.81 -21.31
N GLY A 209 -10.97 3.00 -20.78
CA GLY A 209 -11.10 2.38 -19.46
C GLY A 209 -10.66 3.23 -18.29
N GLY A 210 -9.96 4.34 -18.54
CA GLY A 210 -9.42 5.20 -17.49
C GLY A 210 -10.45 6.19 -16.94
N SER A 211 -10.51 6.35 -15.61
CA SER A 211 -11.32 7.36 -14.94
C SER A 211 -10.69 7.79 -13.61
N VAL A 212 -11.11 8.96 -13.11
CA VAL A 212 -10.79 9.47 -11.77
C VAL A 212 -12.11 9.59 -11.01
N PRO A 213 -12.58 8.50 -10.36
CA PRO A 213 -13.87 8.51 -9.70
C PRO A 213 -13.90 9.38 -8.44
N TYR A 214 -12.73 9.65 -7.82
CA TYR A 214 -12.69 10.41 -6.58
C TYR A 214 -11.46 11.32 -6.48
N HIS A 215 -11.71 12.55 -6.00
CA HIS A 215 -10.70 13.51 -5.57
C HIS A 215 -10.74 13.60 -4.04
N PHE A 216 -9.66 13.19 -3.39
CA PHE A 216 -9.58 13.18 -1.93
C PHE A 216 -9.49 14.61 -1.37
N ILE A 217 -10.21 14.85 -0.28
CA ILE A 217 -10.16 16.11 0.46
C ILE A 217 -9.10 15.99 1.56
N GLY A 218 -8.17 16.91 1.56
CA GLY A 218 -7.03 16.90 2.48
C GLY A 218 -5.88 16.01 2.01
N PRO A 219 -4.86 15.77 2.86
CA PRO A 219 -3.67 15.04 2.46
C PRO A 219 -3.90 13.54 2.31
N GLY A 220 -3.14 12.93 1.46
CA GLY A 220 -2.63 11.62 1.39
C GLY A 220 -3.46 10.41 1.16
N PRO A 221 -4.04 10.17 -0.06
CA PRO A 221 -4.29 8.78 -0.42
C PRO A 221 -2.93 8.05 -0.52
N ASP A 222 -2.71 7.06 0.35
CA ASP A 222 -1.49 6.28 0.43
C ASP A 222 -1.71 4.88 -0.17
N SER A 223 -1.26 3.82 0.45
CA SER A 223 -1.47 2.45 -0.05
C SER A 223 -2.94 2.02 -0.02
N MET A 224 -3.29 1.02 -0.81
CA MET A 224 -4.65 0.50 -0.93
C MET A 224 -4.70 -1.02 -1.05
N ARG A 225 -5.88 -1.60 -0.76
CA ARG A 225 -6.19 -3.02 -1.00
C ARG A 225 -7.65 -3.16 -1.44
N THR A 226 -7.98 -4.31 -2.03
CA THR A 226 -9.36 -4.65 -2.42
C THR A 226 -9.86 -5.86 -1.63
N ASP A 227 -11.17 -5.91 -1.36
CA ASP A 227 -11.83 -7.09 -0.83
C ASP A 227 -12.46 -7.96 -1.95
N ALA A 228 -13.02 -9.10 -1.58
CA ALA A 228 -13.59 -10.08 -2.52
C ALA A 228 -14.85 -9.57 -3.24
N ASP A 229 -15.52 -8.55 -2.70
CA ASP A 229 -16.67 -7.89 -3.34
C ASP A 229 -16.21 -6.74 -4.25
N GLY A 230 -14.89 -6.48 -4.32
CA GLY A 230 -14.27 -5.44 -5.13
C GLY A 230 -14.30 -4.05 -4.49
N ASN A 231 -14.64 -3.93 -3.20
CA ASN A 231 -14.50 -2.65 -2.51
C ASN A 231 -13.01 -2.30 -2.34
N VAL A 232 -12.72 -1.01 -2.40
CA VAL A 232 -11.36 -0.47 -2.37
C VAL A 232 -11.11 0.25 -1.05
N TYR A 233 -10.10 -0.17 -0.31
CA TYR A 233 -9.69 0.38 0.98
C TYR A 233 -8.45 1.23 0.80
N VAL A 234 -8.54 2.53 1.06
CA VAL A 234 -7.45 3.49 0.88
C VAL A 234 -6.99 4.01 2.24
N ALA A 235 -5.71 3.83 2.55
CA ALA A 235 -5.11 4.43 3.73
C ALA A 235 -4.95 5.94 3.54
N MET A 236 -5.48 6.72 4.48
CA MET A 236 -5.46 8.17 4.42
C MET A 236 -4.35 8.71 5.34
N ASN A 237 -3.15 8.84 4.79
CA ASN A 237 -1.98 9.37 5.51
C ASN A 237 -2.26 10.82 5.96
N ARG A 238 -1.90 11.14 7.21
CA ARG A 238 -2.22 12.39 7.92
C ARG A 238 -3.70 12.59 8.25
N GLN A 239 -4.55 11.57 8.03
CA GLN A 239 -5.95 11.62 8.42
C GLN A 239 -6.33 10.55 9.46
N GLY A 240 -5.46 9.54 9.71
CA GLY A 240 -5.67 8.48 10.71
C GLY A 240 -6.94 7.67 10.45
N ARG A 241 -7.19 7.28 9.21
CA ARG A 241 -8.34 6.48 8.81
C ARG A 241 -8.09 5.71 7.52
N ILE A 242 -8.92 4.69 7.28
CA ILE A 242 -9.11 4.04 5.98
C ILE A 242 -10.43 4.54 5.41
N LEU A 243 -10.43 5.01 4.16
CA LEU A 243 -11.65 5.35 3.42
C LEU A 243 -11.96 4.20 2.46
N ILE A 244 -13.23 3.74 2.43
CA ILE A 244 -13.65 2.56 1.69
C ILE A 244 -14.57 2.98 0.56
N PHE A 245 -14.30 2.47 -0.64
CA PHE A 245 -15.04 2.76 -1.86
C PHE A 245 -15.70 1.50 -2.41
N SER A 246 -16.85 1.66 -3.06
CA SER A 246 -17.46 0.62 -3.88
C SER A 246 -16.59 0.28 -5.12
N PRO A 247 -16.88 -0.80 -5.87
CA PRO A 247 -16.21 -1.13 -7.14
C PRO A 247 -16.30 -0.04 -8.22
N TYR A 248 -17.12 0.98 -7.99
CA TYR A 248 -17.26 2.15 -8.88
C TYR A 248 -16.55 3.40 -8.36
N GLY A 249 -15.86 3.31 -7.22
CA GLY A 249 -15.11 4.44 -6.65
C GLY A 249 -15.99 5.43 -5.87
N ILE A 250 -17.16 5.00 -5.41
CA ILE A 250 -18.07 5.80 -4.56
C ILE A 250 -17.72 5.51 -3.10
N PRO A 251 -17.45 6.52 -2.23
CA PRO A 251 -17.22 6.29 -0.81
C PRO A 251 -18.45 5.62 -0.15
N VAL A 252 -18.21 4.52 0.59
CA VAL A 252 -19.29 3.73 1.22
C VAL A 252 -19.13 3.54 2.72
N ALA A 253 -17.91 3.60 3.25
CA ALA A 253 -17.63 3.45 4.68
C ALA A 253 -16.24 3.99 5.04
N GLN A 254 -15.93 4.01 6.34
CA GLN A 254 -14.59 4.35 6.82
C GLN A 254 -14.24 3.61 8.11
N ILE A 255 -12.94 3.34 8.31
CA ILE A 255 -12.38 2.82 9.54
C ILE A 255 -11.51 3.92 10.16
N LEU A 256 -11.83 4.34 11.38
CA LEU A 256 -11.13 5.41 12.07
C LEU A 256 -10.08 4.82 13.04
N LEU A 257 -8.90 5.42 13.10
CA LEU A 257 -7.92 5.07 14.13
C LEU A 257 -8.25 5.77 15.46
N PRO A 258 -8.09 5.08 16.59
CA PRO A 258 -8.39 5.66 17.90
C PRO A 258 -7.46 6.83 18.21
N GLY A 259 -7.99 7.89 18.81
CA GLY A 259 -7.23 9.09 19.20
C GLY A 259 -6.97 10.08 18.06
N ARG A 260 -7.42 9.79 16.82
CA ARG A 260 -7.23 10.68 15.67
C ARG A 260 -7.86 12.08 15.89
N GLU A 261 -8.92 12.16 16.63
CA GLU A 261 -9.58 13.42 17.00
C GLU A 261 -8.69 14.32 17.89
N ARG A 262 -7.70 13.72 18.57
CA ARG A 262 -6.65 14.39 19.36
C ARG A 262 -5.30 14.42 18.64
N ASN A 263 -5.30 14.12 17.34
CA ASN A 263 -4.13 14.10 16.43
C ASN A 263 -3.17 12.92 16.63
N HIS A 264 -3.56 11.88 17.38
CA HIS A 264 -2.80 10.63 17.48
C HIS A 264 -2.99 9.76 16.23
N PHE A 265 -1.95 9.00 15.85
CA PHE A 265 -1.95 8.02 14.76
C PHE A 265 -2.47 8.56 13.41
N LEU A 266 -2.26 9.84 13.14
CA LEU A 266 -2.65 10.41 11.84
C LEU A 266 -1.85 9.83 10.67
N ARG A 267 -0.64 9.31 10.91
CA ARG A 267 0.22 8.67 9.90
C ARG A 267 -0.20 7.22 9.67
N CYS A 268 -1.38 7.06 9.08
CA CYS A 268 -1.90 5.79 8.57
C CYS A 268 -1.45 5.63 7.13
N THR A 269 -0.56 4.69 6.85
CA THR A 269 0.13 4.59 5.56
C THR A 269 -0.39 3.43 4.71
N SER A 270 -0.72 2.30 5.33
CA SER A 270 -1.08 1.10 4.60
C SER A 270 -1.95 0.14 5.42
N LEU A 271 -2.48 -0.90 4.75
CA LEU A 271 -3.29 -1.94 5.36
C LEU A 271 -3.12 -3.28 4.63
N ALA A 272 -3.46 -4.37 5.33
CA ALA A 272 -3.64 -5.70 4.76
C ALA A 272 -5.04 -6.23 5.07
N LEU A 273 -5.65 -6.95 4.12
CA LEU A 273 -6.91 -7.67 4.29
C LEU A 273 -6.61 -9.18 4.28
N ALA A 274 -7.15 -9.91 5.25
CA ALA A 274 -7.08 -11.37 5.24
C ALA A 274 -8.05 -11.95 4.20
N HIS A 275 -7.60 -12.91 3.39
CA HIS A 275 -8.40 -13.46 2.27
C HIS A 275 -9.48 -14.47 2.72
N ASP A 276 -9.35 -15.02 3.92
CA ASP A 276 -10.23 -16.05 4.50
C ASP A 276 -11.15 -15.52 5.60
N SER A 277 -11.02 -14.24 5.94
CA SER A 277 -11.81 -13.57 6.97
C SER A 277 -11.95 -12.08 6.67
N CYS A 278 -12.81 -11.40 7.40
CA CYS A 278 -12.94 -9.94 7.31
C CYS A 278 -11.90 -9.20 8.15
N GLU A 279 -10.77 -9.83 8.47
CA GLU A 279 -9.77 -9.21 9.31
C GLU A 279 -8.91 -8.20 8.54
N VAL A 280 -8.73 -7.01 9.12
CA VAL A 280 -7.89 -5.92 8.60
C VAL A 280 -6.74 -5.67 9.58
N ARG A 281 -5.52 -5.52 9.05
CA ARG A 281 -4.38 -4.97 9.77
C ARG A 281 -4.02 -3.61 9.17
N ILE A 282 -3.90 -2.59 10.02
CA ILE A 282 -3.61 -1.21 9.62
C ILE A 282 -2.33 -0.78 10.33
N VAL A 283 -1.35 -0.30 9.56
CA VAL A 283 -0.10 0.22 10.12
C VAL A 283 -0.16 1.74 10.26
N ALA A 284 0.24 2.25 11.42
CA ALA A 284 0.27 3.68 11.68
C ALA A 284 1.31 4.04 12.75
N ARG A 285 1.72 5.31 12.75
CA ARG A 285 2.58 5.87 13.78
C ARG A 285 2.00 7.13 14.40
N ASP A 286 2.41 7.40 15.63
CA ASP A 286 2.02 8.57 16.39
C ASP A 286 3.13 9.62 16.40
N ASP A 287 2.95 10.71 15.65
CA ASP A 287 3.89 11.83 15.60
C ASP A 287 3.70 12.81 16.78
N VAL A 288 2.59 12.71 17.55
CA VAL A 288 2.32 13.61 18.70
C VAL A 288 3.04 13.15 19.96
N GLY A 289 3.30 11.86 20.06
CA GLY A 289 4.06 11.24 21.15
C GLY A 289 3.21 10.37 22.08
N GLY A 290 3.86 9.35 22.64
CA GLY A 290 3.27 8.37 23.57
C GLY A 290 2.63 7.14 22.91
N GLY A 291 2.23 7.21 21.66
CA GLY A 291 1.64 6.09 20.93
C GLY A 291 2.66 5.17 20.23
N GLY A 292 3.80 5.74 19.79
CA GLY A 292 4.83 4.99 19.06
C GLY A 292 4.38 4.51 17.69
N THR A 293 4.75 3.29 17.34
CA THR A 293 4.41 2.63 16.08
C THR A 293 3.52 1.42 16.34
N MET A 294 2.33 1.42 15.74
CA MET A 294 1.27 0.48 16.04
C MET A 294 0.75 -0.22 14.80
N ILE A 295 0.35 -1.47 14.98
CA ILE A 295 -0.56 -2.20 14.11
C ILE A 295 -1.93 -2.20 14.79
N PHE A 296 -2.95 -1.78 14.06
CA PHE A 296 -4.35 -1.84 14.49
C PHE A 296 -5.07 -2.99 13.80
N ARG A 297 -6.15 -3.47 14.40
CA ARG A 297 -7.08 -4.41 13.78
C ARG A 297 -8.46 -3.79 13.60
N ALA A 298 -9.15 -4.21 12.56
CA ALA A 298 -10.53 -3.84 12.28
C ALA A 298 -11.23 -4.94 11.48
N GLN A 299 -12.49 -4.72 11.10
CA GLN A 299 -13.23 -5.59 10.20
C GLN A 299 -13.47 -4.89 8.87
N SER A 300 -13.26 -5.60 7.76
CA SER A 300 -13.64 -5.21 6.41
C SER A 300 -15.12 -5.53 6.12
N LEU A 301 -15.63 -5.00 5.01
CA LEU A 301 -17.00 -5.27 4.54
C LEU A 301 -17.13 -6.70 3.99
N ALA A 302 -16.07 -7.23 3.38
CA ALA A 302 -15.96 -8.59 2.88
C ALA A 302 -14.53 -9.12 3.11
N PRO A 303 -14.27 -10.43 3.04
CA PRO A 303 -12.91 -10.98 3.08
C PRO A 303 -12.01 -10.34 2.02
N GLY A 304 -10.72 -10.24 2.29
CA GLY A 304 -9.77 -9.69 1.31
C GLY A 304 -9.74 -10.48 0.00
N THR A 305 -9.41 -9.81 -1.10
CA THR A 305 -9.19 -10.47 -2.38
C THR A 305 -8.14 -11.57 -2.24
N ARG A 306 -8.41 -12.76 -2.80
CA ARG A 306 -7.44 -13.86 -2.83
C ARG A 306 -6.28 -13.50 -3.74
N LEU A 307 -5.19 -13.06 -3.14
CA LEU A 307 -3.98 -12.67 -3.85
C LEU A 307 -3.25 -13.88 -4.46
N PHE A 308 -2.32 -13.62 -5.39
CA PHE A 308 -1.52 -14.65 -6.06
C PHE A 308 -0.77 -15.57 -5.10
N SER A 309 -0.35 -15.05 -3.94
CA SER A 309 0.27 -15.84 -2.86
C SER A 309 -0.61 -16.98 -2.33
N HIS A 310 -1.93 -16.89 -2.48
CA HIS A 310 -2.92 -17.81 -1.93
C HIS A 310 -3.62 -18.67 -3.00
N GLN A 311 -3.09 -18.64 -4.23
CA GLN A 311 -3.60 -19.45 -5.36
C GLN A 311 -2.91 -20.81 -5.47
#